data_a8b35564ca87f280e53a0f062d14061f
#
_entry.id   a8b35564ca87f280e53a0f062d14061f
#
_cell.length_a   1.000
_cell.length_b   1.000
_cell.length_c   1.000
_cell.angle_alpha   90.00
_cell.angle_beta   90.00
_cell.angle_gamma   90.00
#
_symmetry.space_group_name_H-M   'P 1'
#
loop_
_entity.id
_entity.type
_entity.pdbx_description
1 polymer ?
#
loop_
_entity_poly.entity_id
_entity_poly.type
_entity_poly.pdbx_seq_one_letter_code
_entity_poly.pdbx_strand_id
1 'polypeptide(L)'
;MARLTTRPRRLLARLVSGRTGPDARFGARLLTTVAATALVSVPFALALLLVESQWPPLARLDHRTAERLHAAALEHPAWVRVLRFLTDVAWDPVTMRLLVAALVVWLLLRGALRLALWAAVTATAGGLLGLLVKHVVARARPHLPDPVAEAPGFSFPSGHAMTATTSCAVLLLALLPLVPRRLRPLAWVLAAVTVVGVGYTRVALGVHWVSDVAGGWLLGLAVVTATTLAFEAWRADVGRLRTTPAQGLEPEIRSEHPEPPVGVPDRP
;
A
#
# COMPACT_ATOMS: atom_id res chain seq x y z
N MET A 1 -39.05 -22.08 -43.90
CA MET A 1 -37.94 -22.21 -42.95
C MET A 1 -37.74 -20.89 -42.22
N ALA A 2 -38.26 -20.77 -41.00
CA ALA A 2 -38.30 -19.56 -40.21
C ALA A 2 -37.05 -19.48 -39.33
N ARG A 3 -36.32 -18.36 -39.40
CA ARG A 3 -35.16 -18.05 -38.54
C ARG A 3 -35.63 -17.61 -37.14
N LEU A 4 -35.60 -18.50 -36.19
CA LEU A 4 -35.70 -18.23 -34.77
C LEU A 4 -34.29 -18.30 -34.22
N THR A 5 -33.69 -17.18 -33.82
CA THR A 5 -32.64 -17.10 -32.79
C THR A 5 -31.98 -15.71 -32.78
N THR A 6 -32.45 -14.74 -31.96
CA THR A 6 -31.60 -13.62 -31.41
C THR A 6 -32.25 -12.86 -30.28
N ARG A 7 -33.28 -13.42 -29.62
CA ARG A 7 -33.99 -12.66 -28.55
C ARG A 7 -33.45 -12.70 -27.13
N PRO A 8 -32.69 -13.70 -26.64
CA PRO A 8 -32.34 -13.69 -25.20
C PRO A 8 -31.22 -12.69 -24.82
N ARG A 9 -30.26 -12.39 -25.72
CA ARG A 9 -29.18 -11.46 -25.41
C ARG A 9 -29.62 -10.00 -25.28
N ARG A 10 -30.65 -9.58 -26.00
CA ARG A 10 -31.17 -8.19 -25.92
C ARG A 10 -32.04 -7.97 -24.68
N LEU A 11 -32.68 -9.01 -24.14
CA LEU A 11 -33.43 -8.92 -22.87
C LEU A 11 -32.51 -8.80 -21.67
N LEU A 12 -31.42 -9.59 -21.60
CA LEU A 12 -30.40 -9.45 -20.57
C LEU A 12 -29.69 -8.10 -20.63
N ALA A 13 -29.36 -7.60 -21.81
CA ALA A 13 -28.78 -6.27 -21.99
C ALA A 13 -29.73 -5.16 -21.53
N ARG A 14 -31.05 -5.29 -21.74
CA ARG A 14 -32.06 -4.30 -21.26
C ARG A 14 -32.32 -4.40 -19.76
N LEU A 15 -32.21 -5.58 -19.16
CA LEU A 15 -32.29 -5.76 -17.70
C LEU A 15 -31.07 -5.18 -16.97
N VAL A 16 -29.89 -5.23 -17.61
CA VAL A 16 -28.65 -4.64 -17.07
C VAL A 16 -28.57 -3.14 -17.34
N SER A 17 -29.07 -2.65 -18.49
CA SER A 17 -29.01 -1.23 -18.85
C SER A 17 -30.16 -0.38 -18.29
N GLY A 18 -31.25 -0.99 -17.81
CA GLY A 18 -32.47 -0.32 -17.39
C GLY A 18 -32.51 0.22 -15.94
N ARG A 19 -31.47 0.00 -15.13
CA ARG A 19 -31.49 0.33 -13.69
C ARG A 19 -30.27 1.08 -13.17
N THR A 20 -29.66 1.95 -13.95
CA THR A 20 -28.52 2.73 -13.46
C THR A 20 -28.86 4.19 -13.23
N GLY A 21 -29.77 4.44 -12.27
CA GLY A 21 -29.86 5.74 -11.63
C GLY A 21 -28.56 6.08 -10.88
N PRO A 22 -28.31 7.36 -10.54
CA PRO A 22 -27.12 7.77 -9.79
C PRO A 22 -26.88 6.92 -8.54
N ASP A 23 -27.94 6.60 -7.80
CA ASP A 23 -27.90 5.79 -6.57
C ASP A 23 -27.50 4.33 -6.82
N ALA A 24 -27.98 3.71 -7.92
CA ALA A 24 -27.60 2.35 -8.26
C ALA A 24 -26.12 2.23 -8.72
N ARG A 25 -25.60 3.26 -9.36
CA ARG A 25 -24.16 3.34 -9.71
C ARG A 25 -23.29 3.52 -8.49
N PHE A 26 -23.72 4.35 -7.55
CA PHE A 26 -23.04 4.53 -6.26
C PHE A 26 -23.02 3.22 -5.46
N GLY A 27 -24.17 2.55 -5.29
CA GLY A 27 -24.26 1.27 -4.59
C GLY A 27 -23.38 0.18 -5.22
N ALA A 28 -23.38 0.07 -6.56
CA ALA A 28 -22.52 -0.89 -7.27
C ALA A 28 -21.02 -0.60 -7.08
N ARG A 29 -20.62 0.68 -7.07
CA ARG A 29 -19.22 1.09 -6.82
C ARG A 29 -18.81 0.80 -5.38
N LEU A 30 -19.67 1.12 -4.41
CA LEU A 30 -19.42 0.82 -3.01
C LEU A 30 -19.23 -0.68 -2.80
N LEU A 31 -20.13 -1.51 -3.32
CA LEU A 31 -20.02 -2.97 -3.25
C LEU A 31 -18.74 -3.51 -3.89
N THR A 32 -18.36 -3.00 -5.06
CA THR A 32 -17.11 -3.43 -5.71
C THR A 32 -15.88 -3.00 -4.93
N THR A 33 -15.88 -1.80 -4.33
CA THR A 33 -14.79 -1.31 -3.48
C THR A 33 -14.67 -2.15 -2.22
N VAL A 34 -15.78 -2.42 -1.53
CA VAL A 34 -15.81 -3.26 -0.33
C VAL A 34 -15.36 -4.69 -0.65
N ALA A 35 -15.88 -5.30 -1.72
CA ALA A 35 -15.50 -6.65 -2.13
C ALA A 35 -14.01 -6.74 -2.50
N ALA A 36 -13.48 -5.76 -3.25
CA ALA A 36 -12.05 -5.71 -3.59
C ALA A 36 -11.18 -5.51 -2.35
N THR A 37 -11.59 -4.64 -1.41
CA THR A 37 -10.89 -4.45 -0.14
C THR A 37 -10.90 -5.72 0.70
N ALA A 38 -12.04 -6.39 0.82
CA ALA A 38 -12.13 -7.67 1.51
C ALA A 38 -11.20 -8.72 0.89
N LEU A 39 -11.21 -8.85 -0.44
CA LEU A 39 -10.37 -9.80 -1.16
C LEU A 39 -8.87 -9.55 -0.92
N VAL A 40 -8.43 -8.29 -0.96
CA VAL A 40 -7.02 -7.92 -0.71
C VAL A 40 -6.62 -8.12 0.75
N SER A 41 -7.59 -8.09 1.69
CA SER A 41 -7.34 -8.34 3.11
C SER A 41 -7.25 -9.83 3.46
N VAL A 42 -7.73 -10.74 2.61
CA VAL A 42 -7.70 -12.20 2.86
C VAL A 42 -6.28 -12.73 3.12
N PRO A 43 -5.23 -12.37 2.35
CA PRO A 43 -3.87 -12.84 2.62
C PRO A 43 -3.36 -12.42 4.00
N PHE A 44 -3.69 -11.20 4.44
CA PHE A 44 -3.34 -10.74 5.79
C PHE A 44 -4.10 -11.52 6.86
N ALA A 45 -5.41 -11.71 6.68
CA ALA A 45 -6.23 -12.48 7.62
C ALA A 45 -5.72 -13.93 7.75
N LEU A 46 -5.33 -14.54 6.61
CA LEU A 46 -4.72 -15.87 6.61
C LEU A 46 -3.36 -15.88 7.35
N ALA A 47 -2.50 -14.91 7.09
CA ALA A 47 -1.21 -14.78 7.79
C ALA A 47 -1.42 -14.62 9.31
N LEU A 48 -2.39 -13.77 9.70
CA LEU A 48 -2.77 -13.59 11.09
C LEU A 48 -3.25 -14.91 11.73
N LEU A 49 -4.15 -15.63 11.06
CA LEU A 49 -4.67 -16.92 11.52
C LEU A 49 -3.53 -17.95 11.71
N LEU A 50 -2.60 -18.03 10.77
CA LEU A 50 -1.45 -18.94 10.85
C LEU A 50 -0.50 -18.58 11.99
N VAL A 51 -0.33 -17.29 12.28
CA VAL A 51 0.49 -16.82 13.41
C VAL A 51 -0.22 -17.12 14.72
N GLU A 52 -1.50 -16.78 14.86
CA GLU A 52 -2.29 -17.02 16.09
C GLU A 52 -2.44 -18.51 16.41
N SER A 53 -2.66 -19.35 15.39
CA SER A 53 -2.74 -20.79 15.55
C SER A 53 -1.38 -21.47 15.79
N GLN A 54 -0.29 -20.71 15.79
CA GLN A 54 1.08 -21.23 15.91
C GLN A 54 1.37 -22.38 14.94
N TRP A 55 0.88 -22.24 13.68
CA TRP A 55 0.99 -23.30 12.67
C TRP A 55 2.45 -23.79 12.52
N PRO A 56 2.72 -25.10 12.79
CA PRO A 56 4.10 -25.56 12.98
C PRO A 56 5.04 -25.33 11.79
N PRO A 57 4.61 -25.43 10.51
CA PRO A 57 5.50 -25.12 9.40
C PRO A 57 5.94 -23.65 9.36
N LEU A 58 5.04 -22.69 9.68
CA LEU A 58 5.38 -21.26 9.73
C LEU A 58 6.29 -20.96 10.93
N ALA A 59 5.98 -21.50 12.10
CA ALA A 59 6.81 -21.35 13.28
C ALA A 59 8.24 -21.88 13.05
N ARG A 60 8.37 -23.07 12.41
CA ARG A 60 9.69 -23.61 12.04
C ARG A 60 10.44 -22.72 11.03
N LEU A 61 9.73 -22.13 10.08
CA LEU A 61 10.35 -21.16 9.12
C LEU A 61 10.87 -19.94 9.87
N ASP A 62 10.07 -19.35 10.75
CA ASP A 62 10.42 -18.18 11.55
C ASP A 62 11.68 -18.45 12.40
N HIS A 63 11.68 -19.52 13.20
CA HIS A 63 12.80 -19.86 14.05
C HIS A 63 14.07 -20.15 13.26
N ARG A 64 14.00 -21.06 12.26
CA ARG A 64 15.19 -21.42 11.46
C ARG A 64 15.79 -20.22 10.74
N THR A 65 14.94 -19.30 10.23
CA THR A 65 15.44 -18.13 9.51
C THR A 65 16.07 -17.13 10.48
N ALA A 66 15.44 -16.89 11.63
CA ALA A 66 15.98 -16.01 12.66
C ALA A 66 17.33 -16.51 13.18
N GLU A 67 17.44 -17.81 13.53
CA GLU A 67 18.67 -18.43 14.01
C GLU A 67 19.81 -18.36 12.97
N ARG A 68 19.52 -18.68 11.71
CA ARG A 68 20.53 -18.64 10.61
C ARG A 68 21.05 -17.23 10.35
N LEU A 69 20.15 -16.25 10.27
CA LEU A 69 20.56 -14.87 10.02
C LEU A 69 21.27 -14.25 11.22
N HIS A 70 20.87 -14.63 12.44
CA HIS A 70 21.54 -14.21 13.65
C HIS A 70 22.98 -14.77 13.74
N ALA A 71 23.17 -16.06 13.47
CA ALA A 71 24.51 -16.66 13.43
C ALA A 71 25.40 -15.92 12.42
N ALA A 72 24.90 -15.65 11.21
CA ALA A 72 25.63 -14.89 10.21
C ALA A 72 25.91 -13.44 10.65
N ALA A 73 25.01 -12.82 11.42
CA ALA A 73 25.18 -11.47 11.95
C ALA A 73 26.33 -11.42 12.99
N LEU A 74 26.42 -12.43 13.86
CA LEU A 74 27.50 -12.52 14.85
C LEU A 74 28.89 -12.65 14.20
N GLU A 75 28.98 -13.36 13.08
CA GLU A 75 30.23 -13.52 12.31
C GLU A 75 30.64 -12.25 11.53
N HIS A 76 29.69 -11.34 11.26
CA HIS A 76 29.90 -10.19 10.37
C HIS A 76 29.51 -8.85 11.02
N PRO A 77 30.22 -8.33 12.03
CA PRO A 77 29.86 -7.09 12.73
C PRO A 77 29.81 -5.86 11.82
N ALA A 78 30.61 -5.82 10.74
CA ALA A 78 30.55 -4.74 9.77
C ALA A 78 29.19 -4.72 9.02
N TRP A 79 28.67 -5.89 8.67
CA TRP A 79 27.37 -6.02 8.06
C TRP A 79 26.23 -5.59 9.00
N VAL A 80 26.30 -5.96 10.28
CA VAL A 80 25.36 -5.49 11.30
C VAL A 80 25.32 -3.97 11.37
N ARG A 81 26.46 -3.28 11.32
CA ARG A 81 26.50 -1.81 11.30
C ARG A 81 25.80 -1.22 10.08
N VAL A 82 25.97 -1.82 8.90
CA VAL A 82 25.25 -1.42 7.68
C VAL A 82 23.74 -1.61 7.83
N LEU A 83 23.30 -2.77 8.32
CA LEU A 83 21.88 -3.05 8.53
C LEU A 83 21.25 -2.09 9.53
N ARG A 84 21.95 -1.79 10.65
CA ARG A 84 21.50 -0.80 11.64
C ARG A 84 21.41 0.60 11.03
N PHE A 85 22.42 1.06 10.32
CA PHE A 85 22.35 2.35 9.63
C PHE A 85 21.17 2.43 8.67
N LEU A 86 20.96 1.39 7.87
CA LEU A 86 19.83 1.36 6.93
C LEU A 86 18.48 1.43 7.66
N THR A 87 18.29 0.64 8.73
CA THR A 87 16.99 0.55 9.41
C THR A 87 16.73 1.68 10.40
N ASP A 88 17.78 2.25 11.01
CA ASP A 88 17.66 3.26 12.06
C ASP A 88 17.78 4.70 11.51
N VAL A 89 18.27 4.87 10.26
CA VAL A 89 18.46 6.19 9.64
C VAL A 89 17.77 6.28 8.28
N ALA A 90 18.23 5.51 7.28
CA ALA A 90 17.73 5.66 5.91
C ALA A 90 16.29 5.17 5.74
N TRP A 91 15.95 4.07 6.39
CA TRP A 91 14.65 3.39 6.29
C TRP A 91 13.88 3.41 7.62
N ASP A 92 14.25 4.35 8.51
CA ASP A 92 13.54 4.53 9.77
C ASP A 92 12.08 4.94 9.54
N PRO A 93 11.13 4.39 10.30
CA PRO A 93 9.71 4.74 10.19
C PRO A 93 9.41 6.23 10.38
N VAL A 94 10.19 6.94 11.21
CA VAL A 94 10.01 8.39 11.39
C VAL A 94 10.42 9.13 10.12
N THR A 95 11.61 8.81 9.57
CA THR A 95 12.09 9.37 8.30
C THR A 95 11.07 9.15 7.18
N MET A 96 10.55 7.93 7.03
CA MET A 96 9.55 7.62 6.00
C MET A 96 8.23 8.39 6.19
N ARG A 97 7.77 8.54 7.43
CA ARG A 97 6.57 9.35 7.73
C ARG A 97 6.81 10.83 7.47
N LEU A 98 8.00 11.35 7.77
CA LEU A 98 8.37 12.72 7.45
C LEU A 98 8.38 12.98 5.94
N LEU A 99 8.85 12.03 5.13
CA LEU A 99 8.77 12.13 3.67
C LEU A 99 7.32 12.18 3.17
N VAL A 100 6.44 11.36 3.73
CA VAL A 100 5.00 11.43 3.42
C VAL A 100 4.39 12.75 3.89
N ALA A 101 4.74 13.23 5.07
CA ALA A 101 4.27 14.53 5.58
C ALA A 101 4.74 15.68 4.68
N ALA A 102 6.00 15.66 4.24
CA ALA A 102 6.53 16.64 3.29
C ALA A 102 5.78 16.59 1.95
N LEU A 103 5.48 15.37 1.43
CA LEU A 103 4.63 15.21 0.25
C LEU A 103 3.23 15.81 0.46
N VAL A 104 2.59 15.55 1.61
CA VAL A 104 1.26 16.11 1.93
C VAL A 104 1.31 17.63 1.93
N VAL A 105 2.29 18.24 2.60
CA VAL A 105 2.47 19.69 2.60
C VAL A 105 2.67 20.23 1.17
N TRP A 106 3.53 19.60 0.41
CA TRP A 106 3.78 19.99 -0.98
C TRP A 106 2.50 19.92 -1.84
N LEU A 107 1.70 18.84 -1.70
CA LEU A 107 0.42 18.71 -2.40
C LEU A 107 -0.58 19.78 -1.99
N LEU A 108 -0.64 20.13 -0.70
CA LEU A 108 -1.49 21.22 -0.20
C LEU A 108 -1.09 22.57 -0.80
N LEU A 109 0.21 22.87 -0.85
CA LEU A 109 0.73 24.10 -1.46
C LEU A 109 0.48 24.16 -2.98
N ARG A 110 0.36 23.01 -3.64
CA ARG A 110 -0.02 22.90 -5.06
C ARG A 110 -1.53 22.86 -5.30
N GLY A 111 -2.36 22.97 -4.26
CA GLY A 111 -3.82 22.92 -4.38
C GLY A 111 -4.40 21.54 -4.65
N ALA A 112 -3.59 20.47 -4.59
CA ALA A 112 -4.01 19.09 -4.81
C ALA A 112 -4.62 18.46 -3.53
N LEU A 113 -5.66 19.11 -2.96
CA LEU A 113 -6.23 18.79 -1.65
C LEU A 113 -6.68 17.34 -1.51
N ARG A 114 -7.31 16.77 -2.56
CA ARG A 114 -7.83 15.40 -2.50
C ARG A 114 -6.71 14.36 -2.45
N LEU A 115 -5.65 14.58 -3.23
CA LEU A 115 -4.50 13.70 -3.23
C LEU A 115 -3.71 13.82 -1.91
N ALA A 116 -3.61 15.04 -1.36
CA ALA A 116 -3.04 15.28 -0.04
C ALA A 116 -3.82 14.54 1.06
N LEU A 117 -5.16 14.62 1.01
CA LEU A 117 -6.03 13.90 1.95
C LEU A 117 -5.86 12.38 1.82
N TRP A 118 -5.83 11.85 0.59
CA TRP A 118 -5.58 10.43 0.37
C TRP A 118 -4.23 9.99 0.97
N ALA A 119 -3.17 10.74 0.73
CA ALA A 119 -1.84 10.42 1.25
C ALA A 119 -1.82 10.43 2.78
N ALA A 120 -2.41 11.45 3.41
CA ALA A 120 -2.51 11.58 4.86
C ALA A 120 -3.36 10.46 5.48
N VAL A 121 -4.53 10.17 4.91
CA VAL A 121 -5.42 9.09 5.39
C VAL A 121 -4.75 7.73 5.27
N THR A 122 -4.08 7.44 4.14
CA THR A 122 -3.38 6.16 3.93
C THR A 122 -2.28 5.95 4.97
N ALA A 123 -1.42 6.95 5.19
CA ALA A 123 -0.33 6.85 6.15
C ALA A 123 -0.84 6.72 7.60
N THR A 124 -1.86 7.51 7.96
CA THR A 124 -2.44 7.50 9.31
C THR A 124 -3.19 6.19 9.58
N ALA A 125 -4.03 5.74 8.65
CA ALA A 125 -4.76 4.48 8.78
C ALA A 125 -3.78 3.30 8.89
N GLY A 126 -2.71 3.29 8.08
CA GLY A 126 -1.66 2.29 8.21
C GLY A 126 -1.03 2.28 9.61
N GLY A 127 -0.62 3.43 10.11
CA GLY A 127 -0.05 3.54 11.45
C GLY A 127 -0.99 3.07 12.56
N LEU A 128 -2.24 3.52 12.54
CA LEU A 128 -3.24 3.17 13.57
C LEU A 128 -3.64 1.70 13.53
N LEU A 129 -3.89 1.14 12.34
CA LEU A 129 -4.23 -0.28 12.19
C LEU A 129 -3.05 -1.17 12.60
N GLY A 130 -1.83 -0.79 12.24
CA GLY A 130 -0.63 -1.53 12.67
C GLY A 130 -0.48 -1.54 14.18
N LEU A 131 -0.72 -0.42 14.86
CA LEU A 131 -0.71 -0.34 16.33
C LEU A 131 -1.83 -1.17 16.94
N LEU A 132 -3.05 -1.08 16.42
CA LEU A 132 -4.19 -1.85 16.90
C LEU A 132 -3.91 -3.35 16.83
N VAL A 133 -3.54 -3.86 15.65
CA VAL A 133 -3.22 -5.29 15.46
C VAL A 133 -2.06 -5.72 16.37
N LYS A 134 -1.03 -4.88 16.52
CA LYS A 134 0.11 -5.16 17.39
C LYS A 134 -0.31 -5.41 18.84
N HIS A 135 -1.22 -4.62 19.38
CA HIS A 135 -1.70 -4.76 20.75
C HIS A 135 -2.70 -5.91 20.90
N VAL A 136 -3.51 -6.19 19.89
CA VAL A 136 -4.47 -7.31 19.91
C VAL A 136 -3.73 -8.64 19.87
N VAL A 137 -2.75 -8.80 18.97
CA VAL A 137 -2.00 -10.05 18.77
C VAL A 137 -0.97 -10.26 19.89
N ALA A 138 -0.35 -9.20 20.39
CA ALA A 138 0.62 -9.20 21.48
C ALA A 138 1.73 -10.24 21.35
N ARG A 139 2.17 -10.57 20.12
CA ARG A 139 3.16 -11.60 19.83
C ARG A 139 4.54 -11.25 20.40
N ALA A 140 5.20 -12.21 21.04
CA ALA A 140 6.58 -12.05 21.51
C ALA A 140 7.58 -11.95 20.35
N ARG A 141 8.66 -11.18 20.57
CA ARG A 141 9.79 -11.08 19.64
C ARG A 141 10.70 -12.29 19.70
N PRO A 142 11.58 -12.50 18.70
CA PRO A 142 12.68 -13.45 18.83
C PRO A 142 13.52 -13.15 20.07
N HIS A 143 13.81 -14.18 20.87
CA HIS A 143 14.78 -14.13 21.96
C HIS A 143 15.98 -14.97 21.54
N LEU A 144 17.01 -14.29 21.04
CA LEU A 144 18.24 -14.91 20.57
C LEU A 144 19.38 -14.61 21.55
N PRO A 145 20.33 -15.55 21.76
CA PRO A 145 21.51 -15.29 22.57
C PRO A 145 22.35 -14.19 21.92
N ASP A 146 23.01 -13.36 22.73
CA ASP A 146 23.86 -12.25 22.26
C ASP A 146 23.19 -11.34 21.20
N PRO A 147 22.09 -10.66 21.58
CA PRO A 147 21.27 -9.94 20.61
C PRO A 147 22.06 -8.80 19.93
N VAL A 148 22.10 -8.77 18.61
CA VAL A 148 22.77 -7.73 17.83
C VAL A 148 21.93 -6.46 17.69
N ALA A 149 20.66 -6.49 18.04
CA ALA A 149 19.76 -5.33 18.12
C ALA A 149 18.60 -5.66 19.07
N GLU A 150 18.01 -4.60 19.64
CA GLU A 150 16.83 -4.70 20.49
C GLU A 150 15.69 -3.83 19.93
N ALA A 151 14.46 -4.21 20.20
CA ALA A 151 13.30 -3.41 19.87
C ALA A 151 12.19 -3.59 20.92
N PRO A 152 11.56 -2.50 21.38
CA PRO A 152 10.52 -2.58 22.40
C PRO A 152 9.18 -3.10 21.86
N GLY A 153 8.34 -3.60 22.77
CA GLY A 153 6.95 -3.98 22.52
C GLY A 153 6.77 -5.23 21.67
N PHE A 154 5.57 -5.44 21.18
CA PHE A 154 5.15 -6.65 20.47
C PHE A 154 5.74 -6.77 19.06
N SER A 155 5.73 -8.01 18.56
CA SER A 155 6.40 -8.37 17.32
C SER A 155 5.51 -8.22 16.08
N PHE A 156 4.28 -8.77 16.10
CA PHE A 156 3.39 -8.82 14.93
C PHE A 156 2.37 -7.68 14.90
N PRO A 157 2.13 -7.06 13.74
CA PRO A 157 2.95 -7.07 12.54
C PRO A 157 4.18 -6.17 12.69
N SER A 158 5.17 -6.31 11.79
CA SER A 158 6.33 -5.43 11.76
C SER A 158 5.96 -4.00 11.35
N GLY A 159 6.13 -3.06 12.29
CA GLY A 159 5.83 -1.64 12.04
C GLY A 159 6.74 -1.00 11.00
N HIS A 160 8.03 -1.39 10.92
CA HIS A 160 8.95 -0.94 9.87
C HIS A 160 8.51 -1.42 8.50
N ALA A 161 8.19 -2.72 8.35
CA ALA A 161 7.75 -3.29 7.09
C ALA A 161 6.43 -2.65 6.61
N MET A 162 5.49 -2.45 7.52
CA MET A 162 4.22 -1.79 7.20
C MET A 162 4.39 -0.32 6.81
N THR A 163 5.20 0.45 7.57
CA THR A 163 5.48 1.85 7.25
C THR A 163 6.22 1.98 5.92
N ALA A 164 7.20 1.11 5.64
CA ALA A 164 7.89 1.10 4.35
C ALA A 164 6.91 0.84 3.20
N THR A 165 6.02 -0.15 3.33
CA THR A 165 5.02 -0.46 2.31
C THR A 165 4.08 0.70 2.05
N THR A 166 3.48 1.27 3.11
CA THR A 166 2.53 2.37 2.97
C THR A 166 3.20 3.65 2.46
N SER A 167 4.37 4.01 3.00
CA SER A 167 5.08 5.23 2.59
C SER A 167 5.63 5.14 1.18
N CYS A 168 6.27 4.02 0.80
CA CYS A 168 6.75 3.81 -0.57
C CYS A 168 5.60 3.84 -1.57
N ALA A 169 4.47 3.20 -1.27
CA ALA A 169 3.31 3.21 -2.15
C ALA A 169 2.71 4.61 -2.28
N VAL A 170 2.56 5.36 -1.19
CA VAL A 170 2.04 6.74 -1.22
C VAL A 170 2.97 7.65 -2.04
N LEU A 171 4.27 7.63 -1.76
CA LEU A 171 5.25 8.43 -2.49
C LEU A 171 5.27 8.06 -3.98
N LEU A 172 5.33 6.76 -4.27
CA LEU A 172 5.36 6.26 -5.64
C LEU A 172 4.12 6.66 -6.42
N LEU A 173 2.92 6.34 -5.91
CA LEU A 173 1.66 6.59 -6.63
C LEU A 173 1.39 8.10 -6.81
N ALA A 174 1.76 8.95 -5.85
CA ALA A 174 1.58 10.39 -5.96
C ALA A 174 2.60 11.07 -6.89
N LEU A 175 3.85 10.58 -6.92
CA LEU A 175 4.93 11.20 -7.70
C LEU A 175 5.13 10.57 -9.08
N LEU A 176 4.61 9.35 -9.32
CA LEU A 176 4.79 8.63 -10.58
C LEU A 176 4.33 9.41 -11.84
N PRO A 177 3.24 10.22 -11.80
CA PRO A 177 2.86 11.06 -12.93
C PRO A 177 3.95 12.07 -13.35
N LEU A 178 4.78 12.53 -12.39
CA LEU A 178 5.88 13.46 -12.62
C LEU A 178 7.16 12.77 -13.15
N VAL A 179 7.23 11.44 -13.00
CA VAL A 179 8.38 10.64 -13.45
C VAL A 179 8.25 10.34 -14.94
N PRO A 180 9.29 10.65 -15.76
CA PRO A 180 9.32 10.27 -17.16
C PRO A 180 9.03 8.78 -17.36
N ARG A 181 8.22 8.43 -18.36
CA ARG A 181 7.73 7.04 -18.57
C ARG A 181 8.86 6.00 -18.56
N ARG A 182 10.03 6.34 -19.14
CA ARG A 182 11.21 5.47 -19.19
C ARG A 182 11.82 5.16 -17.81
N LEU A 183 11.61 6.04 -16.81
CA LEU A 183 12.15 5.88 -15.45
C LEU A 183 11.15 5.28 -14.46
N ARG A 184 9.89 5.11 -14.84
CA ARG A 184 8.87 4.52 -13.97
C ARG A 184 9.20 3.09 -13.50
N PRO A 185 9.73 2.19 -14.36
CA PRO A 185 10.17 0.88 -13.89
C PRO A 185 11.24 0.96 -12.81
N LEU A 186 12.19 1.90 -12.94
CA LEU A 186 13.21 2.12 -11.92
C LEU A 186 12.59 2.60 -10.60
N ALA A 187 11.61 3.50 -10.64
CA ALA A 187 10.91 3.96 -9.44
C ALA A 187 10.19 2.80 -8.72
N TRP A 188 9.56 1.88 -9.47
CA TRP A 188 8.96 0.67 -8.91
C TRP A 188 9.99 -0.27 -8.30
N VAL A 189 11.13 -0.47 -8.97
CA VAL A 189 12.23 -1.30 -8.46
C VAL A 189 12.80 -0.70 -7.17
N LEU A 190 13.04 0.61 -7.12
CA LEU A 190 13.52 1.28 -5.91
C LEU A 190 12.55 1.14 -4.73
N ALA A 191 11.24 1.31 -4.97
CA ALA A 191 10.23 1.09 -3.96
C ALA A 191 10.23 -0.36 -3.47
N ALA A 192 10.28 -1.35 -4.37
CA ALA A 192 10.31 -2.76 -4.03
C ALA A 192 11.58 -3.12 -3.23
N VAL A 193 12.75 -2.66 -3.68
CA VAL A 193 14.04 -2.87 -2.97
C VAL A 193 13.99 -2.26 -1.57
N THR A 194 13.42 -1.07 -1.41
CA THR A 194 13.25 -0.44 -0.10
C THR A 194 12.35 -1.29 0.81
N VAL A 195 11.18 -1.69 0.33
CA VAL A 195 10.21 -2.49 1.13
C VAL A 195 10.79 -3.84 1.53
N VAL A 196 11.40 -4.56 0.57
CA VAL A 196 12.04 -5.87 0.85
C VAL A 196 13.28 -5.69 1.74
N GLY A 197 14.11 -4.69 1.47
CA GLY A 197 15.31 -4.38 2.23
C GLY A 197 15.00 -4.05 3.69
N VAL A 198 13.99 -3.22 3.94
CA VAL A 198 13.51 -2.97 5.31
C VAL A 198 13.11 -4.28 5.99
N GLY A 199 12.29 -5.10 5.34
CA GLY A 199 11.88 -6.39 5.90
C GLY A 199 13.08 -7.28 6.24
N TYR A 200 14.03 -7.39 5.32
CA TYR A 200 15.26 -8.15 5.52
C TYR A 200 16.06 -7.65 6.73
N THR A 201 16.25 -6.32 6.87
CA THR A 201 17.01 -5.78 8.03
C THR A 201 16.38 -6.17 9.36
N ARG A 202 15.03 -6.23 9.44
CA ARG A 202 14.33 -6.57 10.69
C ARG A 202 14.49 -8.02 11.10
N VAL A 203 14.52 -8.95 10.12
CA VAL A 203 14.76 -10.38 10.39
C VAL A 203 16.24 -10.63 10.66
N ALA A 204 17.13 -10.03 9.84
CA ALA A 204 18.57 -10.21 9.99
C ALA A 204 19.13 -9.65 11.30
N LEU A 205 18.54 -8.58 11.84
CA LEU A 205 18.86 -8.06 13.16
C LEU A 205 18.17 -8.81 14.32
N GLY A 206 17.41 -9.87 14.04
CA GLY A 206 16.78 -10.70 15.06
C GLY A 206 15.65 -10.05 15.85
N VAL A 207 15.08 -8.95 15.37
CA VAL A 207 14.03 -8.19 16.10
C VAL A 207 12.61 -8.52 15.64
N HIS A 208 12.45 -9.23 14.54
CA HIS A 208 11.17 -9.68 13.98
C HIS A 208 11.28 -11.08 13.36
N TRP A 209 10.19 -11.82 13.40
CA TRP A 209 9.98 -13.03 12.63
C TRP A 209 9.73 -12.70 11.14
N VAL A 210 9.99 -13.68 10.25
CA VAL A 210 9.66 -13.53 8.81
C VAL A 210 8.17 -13.27 8.62
N SER A 211 7.33 -13.98 9.37
CA SER A 211 5.87 -13.82 9.33
C SER A 211 5.39 -12.45 9.82
N ASP A 212 6.10 -11.79 10.77
CA ASP A 212 5.78 -10.42 11.18
C ASP A 212 5.99 -9.42 10.05
N VAL A 213 7.09 -9.61 9.29
CA VAL A 213 7.42 -8.79 8.14
C VAL A 213 6.41 -8.99 7.03
N ALA A 214 6.09 -10.25 6.70
CA ALA A 214 5.05 -10.58 5.72
C ALA A 214 3.69 -9.99 6.12
N GLY A 215 3.29 -10.11 7.40
CA GLY A 215 2.09 -9.49 7.94
C GLY A 215 2.10 -7.96 7.78
N GLY A 216 3.24 -7.31 8.02
CA GLY A 216 3.40 -5.87 7.81
C GLY A 216 3.21 -5.45 6.36
N TRP A 217 3.81 -6.19 5.40
CA TRP A 217 3.63 -5.95 3.97
C TRP A 217 2.18 -6.15 3.54
N LEU A 218 1.56 -7.25 3.94
CA LEU A 218 0.18 -7.59 3.56
C LEU A 218 -0.83 -6.58 4.10
N LEU A 219 -0.70 -6.20 5.38
CA LEU A 219 -1.56 -5.19 5.98
C LEU A 219 -1.34 -3.81 5.33
N GLY A 220 -0.09 -3.43 5.07
CA GLY A 220 0.25 -2.20 4.37
C GLY A 220 -0.35 -2.16 2.97
N LEU A 221 -0.24 -3.24 2.18
CA LEU A 221 -0.85 -3.36 0.86
C LEU A 221 -2.37 -3.30 0.91
N ALA A 222 -3.00 -3.95 1.91
CA ALA A 222 -4.44 -3.91 2.09
C ALA A 222 -4.92 -2.47 2.34
N VAL A 223 -4.25 -1.72 3.23
CA VAL A 223 -4.57 -0.31 3.51
C VAL A 223 -4.40 0.57 2.27
N VAL A 224 -3.26 0.46 1.57
CA VAL A 224 -3.01 1.23 0.35
C VAL A 224 -4.07 0.94 -0.71
N THR A 225 -4.39 -0.34 -0.92
CA THR A 225 -5.38 -0.73 -1.92
C THR A 225 -6.78 -0.21 -1.55
N ALA A 226 -7.21 -0.38 -0.30
CA ALA A 226 -8.51 0.08 0.17
C ALA A 226 -8.66 1.59 0.00
N THR A 227 -7.67 2.36 0.45
CA THR A 227 -7.71 3.84 0.37
C THR A 227 -7.61 4.33 -1.07
N THR A 228 -6.83 3.65 -1.94
CA THR A 228 -6.74 3.96 -3.37
C THR A 228 -8.05 3.68 -4.09
N LEU A 229 -8.69 2.54 -3.81
CA LEU A 229 -10.00 2.22 -4.39
C LEU A 229 -11.08 3.22 -3.95
N ALA A 230 -11.08 3.62 -2.68
CA ALA A 230 -11.99 4.64 -2.17
C ALA A 230 -11.75 6.01 -2.84
N PHE A 231 -10.48 6.38 -3.01
CA PHE A 231 -10.08 7.60 -3.69
C PHE A 231 -10.50 7.61 -5.18
N GLU A 232 -10.27 6.51 -5.90
CA GLU A 232 -10.67 6.37 -7.30
C GLU A 232 -12.21 6.33 -7.47
N ALA A 233 -12.94 5.76 -6.51
CA ALA A 233 -14.39 5.82 -6.49
C ALA A 233 -14.86 7.27 -6.33
N TRP A 234 -14.29 8.02 -5.39
CA TRP A 234 -14.58 9.44 -5.20
C TRP A 234 -14.26 10.30 -6.43
N ARG A 235 -13.10 10.07 -7.08
CA ARG A 235 -12.76 10.74 -8.35
C ARG A 235 -13.77 10.47 -9.45
N ALA A 236 -14.23 9.24 -9.59
CA ALA A 236 -15.23 8.87 -10.59
C ALA A 236 -16.59 9.55 -10.36
N ASP A 237 -16.96 9.82 -9.10
CA ASP A 237 -18.21 10.52 -8.76
C ASP A 237 -18.18 12.01 -9.17
N VAL A 238 -16.98 12.61 -9.23
CA VAL A 238 -16.78 13.98 -9.73
C VAL A 238 -16.42 14.04 -11.23
N GLY A 239 -16.67 12.95 -11.96
CA GLY A 239 -16.49 12.89 -13.42
C GLY A 239 -15.05 12.73 -13.90
N ARG A 240 -14.09 12.41 -13.03
CA ARG A 240 -12.69 12.17 -13.43
C ARG A 240 -12.47 10.73 -13.90
N LEU A 241 -11.61 10.55 -14.90
CA LEU A 241 -11.21 9.23 -15.38
C LEU A 241 -10.42 8.47 -14.31
N ARG A 242 -10.63 7.15 -14.24
CA ARG A 242 -9.83 6.29 -13.35
C ARG A 242 -8.40 6.18 -13.88
N THR A 243 -7.44 6.17 -12.95
CA THR A 243 -6.03 5.92 -13.27
C THR A 243 -5.65 4.48 -12.95
N THR A 244 -4.58 3.99 -13.56
CA THR A 244 -4.01 2.68 -13.24
C THR A 244 -2.80 2.86 -12.31
N PRO A 245 -2.47 1.88 -11.44
CA PRO A 245 -1.28 1.98 -10.59
C PRO A 245 0.01 2.24 -11.38
N ALA A 246 0.12 1.74 -12.62
CA ALA A 246 1.27 1.98 -13.49
C ALA A 246 1.39 3.43 -13.97
N GLN A 247 0.31 4.20 -13.92
CA GLN A 247 0.28 5.63 -14.29
C GLN A 247 0.47 6.53 -13.06
N GLY A 248 0.18 6.01 -11.87
CA GLY A 248 0.12 6.78 -10.63
C GLY A 248 -1.22 7.51 -10.47
N LEU A 249 -1.40 8.16 -9.34
CA LEU A 249 -2.58 8.97 -9.07
C LEU A 249 -2.32 10.39 -9.58
N GLU A 250 -3.08 10.79 -10.56
CA GLU A 250 -2.93 12.10 -11.19
C GLU A 250 -3.27 13.23 -10.21
N PRO A 251 -2.33 14.14 -9.91
CA PRO A 251 -2.61 15.27 -9.04
C PRO A 251 -3.59 16.20 -9.75
N GLU A 252 -4.59 16.70 -9.03
CA GLU A 252 -5.46 17.78 -9.47
C GLU A 252 -4.71 19.13 -9.40
N ILE A 253 -3.51 19.19 -9.96
CA ILE A 253 -2.76 20.44 -10.08
C ILE A 253 -3.54 21.29 -11.09
N ARG A 254 -4.03 22.43 -10.65
CA ARG A 254 -4.60 23.45 -11.52
C ARG A 254 -3.54 23.78 -12.57
N SER A 255 -3.81 23.46 -13.83
CA SER A 255 -3.01 23.98 -14.95
C SER A 255 -3.07 25.51 -14.85
N GLU A 256 -1.91 26.14 -14.69
CA GLU A 256 -1.80 27.61 -14.62
C GLU A 256 -2.13 28.32 -15.95
N HIS A 257 -2.49 27.55 -16.98
CA HIS A 257 -2.99 28.08 -18.25
C HIS A 257 -4.42 27.57 -18.48
N PRO A 258 -5.45 28.42 -18.29
CA PRO A 258 -6.72 28.18 -18.96
C PRO A 258 -6.45 28.19 -20.48
N GLU A 259 -6.78 27.09 -21.18
CA GLU A 259 -6.83 27.13 -22.62
C GLU A 259 -7.68 28.34 -23.03
N PRO A 260 -7.18 29.20 -23.95
CA PRO A 260 -8.01 30.31 -24.48
C PRO A 260 -9.27 29.69 -25.09
N PRO A 261 -10.43 30.32 -24.93
CA PRO A 261 -11.66 29.81 -25.48
C PRO A 261 -11.45 29.60 -26.99
N VAL A 262 -11.69 28.37 -27.44
CA VAL A 262 -11.68 28.04 -28.88
C VAL A 262 -12.60 29.01 -29.56
N GLY A 263 -12.03 29.88 -30.40
CA GLY A 263 -12.76 30.94 -31.10
C GLY A 263 -13.93 30.31 -31.88
N VAL A 264 -15.11 30.79 -31.58
CA VAL A 264 -16.29 30.55 -32.40
C VAL A 264 -15.97 31.15 -33.78
N PRO A 265 -15.98 30.36 -34.86
CA PRO A 265 -15.77 30.96 -36.20
C PRO A 265 -16.91 31.91 -36.48
N ASP A 266 -16.57 33.17 -36.77
CA ASP A 266 -17.50 34.16 -37.30
C ASP A 266 -18.20 33.53 -38.51
N ARG A 267 -19.49 33.40 -38.44
CA ARG A 267 -20.33 33.06 -39.58
C ARG A 267 -20.48 34.32 -40.43
N PRO A 268 -20.33 34.21 -41.77
CA PRO A 268 -20.54 35.29 -42.70
C PRO A 268 -22.00 35.77 -42.77
#